data_400b421e16a0eaae05dc2fd82066ea58
#
_entry.id   400b421e16a0eaae05dc2fd82066ea58
#
_cell.length_a   1.000
_cell.length_b   1.000
_cell.length_c   1.000
_cell.angle_alpha   90.00
_cell.angle_beta   90.00
_cell.angle_gamma   90.00
#
_symmetry.space_group_name_H-M   'P 1'
#
loop_
_entity.id
_entity.type
_entity.pdbx_description
1 polymer ?
#
loop_
_entity_poly.entity_id
_entity_poly.type
_entity_poly.pdbx_seq_one_letter_code
_entity_poly.pdbx_strand_id
1 'polypeptide(L)'
;MARSITQRRTSLVTASLVLGVLACMSPPREANAASWQGIEPFKTHRAEVLQILGTPISESADGVLRFSVSGGSVQVSFVNEKFVTAKKLRPELAGTVLLIVLQHEHSSETPESMNLPKNKGFVRDEARTIVIFRNIKDGIVYTFIDGRLKTTRYTFADSQLSRARR
;
A
#
# COMPACT_ATOMS: atom_id res chain seq x y z
N MET A 1 36.02 -82.94 13.98
CA MET A 1 34.79 -82.13 13.83
C MET A 1 35.16 -80.73 13.88
N ALA A 2 35.33 -80.06 12.74
CA ALA A 2 35.74 -78.66 12.63
C ALA A 2 34.53 -77.84 12.14
N ARG A 3 34.15 -76.81 12.87
CA ARG A 3 33.16 -75.82 12.44
C ARG A 3 33.84 -74.51 12.07
N SER A 4 33.79 -74.24 10.79
CA SER A 4 34.21 -72.94 10.17
C SER A 4 33.32 -71.76 10.63
N ILE A 5 33.93 -70.67 11.07
CA ILE A 5 33.28 -69.46 11.41
C ILE A 5 33.54 -68.45 10.28
N THR A 6 32.49 -68.14 9.51
CA THR A 6 32.55 -67.17 8.43
C THR A 6 32.43 -65.77 9.00
N GLN A 7 33.46 -64.96 8.86
CA GLN A 7 33.46 -63.55 9.17
C GLN A 7 32.72 -62.79 8.08
N ARG A 8 31.57 -62.14 8.42
CA ARG A 8 30.90 -61.14 7.58
C ARG A 8 31.55 -59.77 7.81
N ARG A 9 32.16 -59.25 6.77
CA ARG A 9 32.61 -57.84 6.71
C ARG A 9 31.38 -56.95 6.49
N THR A 10 31.09 -56.10 7.47
CA THR A 10 30.12 -55.02 7.35
C THR A 10 30.83 -53.80 6.78
N SER A 11 30.45 -53.42 5.53
CA SER A 11 30.92 -52.19 4.91
C SER A 11 30.09 -50.99 5.48
N LEU A 12 30.79 -50.09 6.16
CA LEU A 12 30.27 -48.77 6.58
C LEU A 12 30.17 -47.87 5.35
N VAL A 13 28.95 -47.65 4.91
CA VAL A 13 28.65 -46.60 3.92
C VAL A 13 28.48 -45.29 4.66
N THR A 14 29.51 -44.42 4.55
CA THR A 14 29.42 -43.04 5.01
C THR A 14 28.55 -42.24 4.07
N ALA A 15 27.33 -41.98 4.47
CA ALA A 15 26.42 -41.03 3.79
C ALA A 15 26.82 -39.59 4.17
N SER A 16 27.48 -38.91 3.24
CA SER A 16 27.73 -37.47 3.35
C SER A 16 26.45 -36.67 3.17
N LEU A 17 25.94 -36.12 4.26
CA LEU A 17 24.79 -35.23 4.29
C LEU A 17 25.23 -33.84 3.81
N VAL A 18 25.03 -33.55 2.53
CA VAL A 18 25.21 -32.19 1.98
C VAL A 18 24.00 -31.36 2.40
N LEU A 19 24.16 -30.58 3.47
CA LEU A 19 23.16 -29.62 3.93
C LEU A 19 23.22 -28.40 3.01
N GLY A 20 22.35 -28.40 1.97
CA GLY A 20 22.15 -27.25 1.08
C GLY A 20 21.47 -26.12 1.85
N VAL A 21 22.22 -25.07 2.20
CA VAL A 21 21.66 -23.81 2.69
C VAL A 21 20.96 -23.12 1.52
N LEU A 22 19.65 -23.36 1.36
CA LEU A 22 18.80 -22.53 0.52
C LEU A 22 18.69 -21.17 1.23
N ALA A 23 19.53 -20.21 0.86
CA ALA A 23 19.35 -18.82 1.19
C ALA A 23 18.02 -18.39 0.55
N CYS A 24 16.96 -18.25 1.35
CA CYS A 24 15.71 -17.61 0.96
C CYS A 24 16.04 -16.14 0.64
N MET A 25 16.42 -15.86 -0.59
CA MET A 25 16.42 -14.51 -1.14
C MET A 25 14.95 -14.08 -1.27
N SER A 26 14.38 -13.55 -0.17
CA SER A 26 13.11 -12.82 -0.25
C SER A 26 13.34 -11.67 -1.22
N PRO A 27 12.56 -11.55 -2.30
CA PRO A 27 12.69 -10.41 -3.20
C PRO A 27 12.50 -9.14 -2.37
N PRO A 28 13.24 -8.06 -2.68
CA PRO A 28 13.05 -6.79 -2.00
C PRO A 28 11.56 -6.44 -2.07
N ARG A 29 10.93 -6.26 -0.91
CA ARG A 29 9.54 -5.79 -0.84
C ARG A 29 9.52 -4.46 -1.57
N GLU A 30 8.95 -4.43 -2.76
CA GLU A 30 8.65 -3.19 -3.43
C GLU A 30 7.81 -2.35 -2.47
N ALA A 31 8.27 -1.13 -2.19
CA ALA A 31 7.48 -0.17 -1.44
C ALA A 31 6.29 0.22 -2.32
N ASN A 32 5.21 -0.54 -2.21
CA ASN A 32 3.95 -0.22 -2.85
C ASN A 32 3.30 0.91 -2.05
N ALA A 33 2.68 1.86 -2.76
CA ALA A 33 1.84 2.83 -2.09
C ALA A 33 0.74 2.11 -1.29
N ALA A 34 0.30 2.75 -0.23
CA ALA A 34 -0.86 2.27 0.47
C ALA A 34 -2.07 2.22 -0.48
N SER A 35 -2.82 1.13 -0.43
CA SER A 35 -4.02 0.93 -1.24
C SER A 35 -5.26 0.94 -0.35
N TRP A 36 -6.40 1.26 -0.94
CA TRP A 36 -7.70 1.18 -0.29
C TRP A 36 -8.64 0.32 -1.14
N GLN A 37 -9.18 -0.75 -0.58
CA GLN A 37 -10.04 -1.73 -1.26
C GLN A 37 -9.45 -2.23 -2.60
N GLY A 38 -8.14 -2.39 -2.68
CA GLY A 38 -7.46 -2.82 -3.90
C GLY A 38 -7.22 -1.70 -4.92
N ILE A 39 -7.68 -0.47 -4.65
CA ILE A 39 -7.40 0.70 -5.46
C ILE A 39 -6.06 1.28 -5.04
N GLU A 40 -5.11 1.33 -5.98
CA GLU A 40 -3.73 1.76 -5.76
C GLU A 40 -3.40 2.98 -6.63
N PRO A 41 -2.89 4.09 -6.05
CA PRO A 41 -2.41 5.24 -6.82
C PRO A 41 -1.33 4.87 -7.84
N PHE A 42 -1.34 5.51 -9.01
CA PHE A 42 -0.45 5.28 -10.15
C PHE A 42 -0.52 3.89 -10.80
N LYS A 43 -1.55 3.11 -10.45
CA LYS A 43 -1.72 1.75 -10.96
C LYS A 43 -3.14 1.47 -11.43
N THR A 44 -4.13 1.67 -10.56
CA THR A 44 -5.54 1.37 -10.85
C THR A 44 -6.11 2.40 -11.82
N HIS A 45 -6.71 1.95 -12.91
CA HIS A 45 -7.37 2.82 -13.88
C HIS A 45 -8.81 3.13 -13.48
N ARG A 46 -9.37 4.19 -14.10
CA ARG A 46 -10.75 4.65 -13.85
C ARG A 46 -11.78 3.54 -14.03
N ALA A 47 -11.65 2.71 -15.07
CA ALA A 47 -12.59 1.62 -15.32
C ALA A 47 -12.61 0.59 -14.18
N GLU A 48 -11.45 0.26 -13.62
CA GLU A 48 -11.31 -0.66 -12.49
C GLU A 48 -11.93 -0.06 -11.22
N VAL A 49 -11.76 1.26 -10.99
CA VAL A 49 -12.42 1.96 -9.86
C VAL A 49 -13.94 1.83 -9.95
N LEU A 50 -14.52 2.01 -11.15
CA LEU A 50 -15.95 1.84 -11.37
C LEU A 50 -16.42 0.38 -11.17
N GLN A 51 -15.58 -0.60 -11.51
CA GLN A 51 -15.88 -2.02 -11.23
C GLN A 51 -15.87 -2.32 -9.72
N ILE A 52 -14.95 -1.73 -8.97
CA ILE A 52 -14.79 -1.98 -7.53
C ILE A 52 -15.85 -1.23 -6.71
N LEU A 53 -16.09 0.05 -7.02
CA LEU A 53 -16.94 0.94 -6.21
C LEU A 53 -18.36 1.12 -6.77
N GLY A 54 -18.62 0.64 -8.00
CA GLY A 54 -19.89 0.78 -8.65
C GLY A 54 -20.14 2.17 -9.25
N THR A 55 -21.40 2.62 -9.22
CA THR A 55 -21.81 3.90 -9.79
C THR A 55 -21.48 5.07 -8.86
N PRO A 56 -20.76 6.10 -9.32
CA PRO A 56 -20.51 7.29 -8.52
C PRO A 56 -21.79 8.09 -8.27
N ILE A 57 -21.90 8.71 -7.11
CA ILE A 57 -23.00 9.64 -6.79
C ILE A 57 -22.85 10.99 -7.47
N SER A 58 -21.62 11.36 -7.81
CA SER A 58 -21.34 12.57 -8.60
C SER A 58 -19.98 12.49 -9.27
N GLU A 59 -19.83 13.26 -10.34
CA GLU A 59 -18.57 13.54 -11.01
C GLU A 59 -18.39 15.04 -11.16
N SER A 60 -17.21 15.55 -10.78
CA SER A 60 -16.89 16.97 -10.97
C SER A 60 -16.41 17.26 -12.39
N ALA A 61 -16.39 18.56 -12.77
CA ALA A 61 -15.85 19.00 -14.06
C ALA A 61 -14.38 18.57 -14.29
N ASP A 62 -13.60 18.41 -13.21
CA ASP A 62 -12.21 17.94 -13.25
C ASP A 62 -12.09 16.40 -13.27
N GLY A 63 -13.22 15.68 -13.41
CA GLY A 63 -13.25 14.23 -13.50
C GLY A 63 -13.04 13.50 -12.16
N VAL A 64 -13.23 14.19 -11.03
CA VAL A 64 -13.19 13.55 -9.70
C VAL A 64 -14.49 12.81 -9.48
N LEU A 65 -14.40 11.51 -9.20
CA LEU A 65 -15.54 10.66 -8.87
C LEU A 65 -15.79 10.66 -7.36
N ARG A 66 -17.05 10.75 -6.96
CA ARG A 66 -17.48 10.61 -5.57
C ARG A 66 -18.42 9.43 -5.42
N PHE A 67 -18.18 8.61 -4.39
CA PHE A 67 -19.00 7.43 -4.07
C PHE A 67 -19.46 7.50 -2.62
N SER A 68 -20.62 6.93 -2.34
CA SER A 68 -21.05 6.64 -0.98
C SER A 68 -20.45 5.33 -0.54
N VAL A 69 -19.92 5.29 0.68
CA VAL A 69 -19.35 4.08 1.30
C VAL A 69 -19.84 3.97 2.74
N SER A 70 -19.73 2.78 3.33
CA SER A 70 -20.07 2.61 4.73
C SER A 70 -19.25 3.56 5.61
N GLY A 71 -19.93 4.38 6.41
CA GLY A 71 -19.31 5.35 7.33
C GLY A 71 -18.90 6.68 6.69
N GLY A 72 -19.31 6.97 5.43
CA GLY A 72 -19.04 8.26 4.81
C GLY A 72 -19.01 8.29 3.29
N SER A 73 -18.04 8.97 2.71
CA SER A 73 -17.85 9.05 1.28
C SER A 73 -16.38 8.94 0.87
N VAL A 74 -16.16 8.54 -0.38
CA VAL A 74 -14.83 8.51 -0.98
C VAL A 74 -14.82 9.35 -2.26
N GLN A 75 -13.75 10.11 -2.44
CA GLN A 75 -13.45 10.85 -3.66
C GLN A 75 -12.20 10.25 -4.30
N VAL A 76 -12.26 9.99 -5.60
CA VAL A 76 -11.15 9.44 -6.38
C VAL A 76 -10.82 10.42 -7.51
N SER A 77 -9.57 10.89 -7.51
CA SER A 77 -9.02 11.76 -8.55
C SER A 77 -8.06 10.97 -9.43
N PHE A 78 -7.96 11.35 -10.71
CA PHE A 78 -7.12 10.65 -11.68
C PHE A 78 -6.00 11.54 -12.21
N VAL A 79 -4.92 10.90 -12.61
CA VAL A 79 -3.81 11.55 -13.30
C VAL A 79 -4.30 12.07 -14.66
N ASN A 80 -4.21 13.38 -14.87
CA ASN A 80 -4.52 13.99 -16.15
C ASN A 80 -3.24 14.35 -16.93
N GLU A 81 -3.38 14.69 -18.20
CA GLU A 81 -2.24 15.02 -19.09
C GLU A 81 -1.42 16.22 -18.62
N LYS A 82 -2.09 17.22 -17.99
CA LYS A 82 -1.41 18.40 -17.40
C LYS A 82 -0.45 17.96 -16.27
N PHE A 83 -0.91 17.04 -15.41
CA PHE A 83 -0.10 16.49 -14.34
C PHE A 83 1.06 15.65 -14.88
N VAL A 84 0.80 14.79 -15.89
CA VAL A 84 1.84 14.00 -16.59
C VAL A 84 2.94 14.90 -17.12
N THR A 85 2.56 15.96 -17.84
CA THR A 85 3.52 16.93 -18.44
C THR A 85 4.28 17.69 -17.36
N ALA A 86 3.57 18.25 -16.36
CA ALA A 86 4.19 19.06 -15.32
C ALA A 86 5.18 18.28 -14.44
N LYS A 87 4.92 17.00 -14.22
CA LYS A 87 5.76 16.12 -13.40
C LYS A 87 6.75 15.27 -14.21
N LYS A 88 6.75 15.42 -15.55
CA LYS A 88 7.58 14.64 -16.49
C LYS A 88 7.39 13.13 -16.28
N LEU A 89 6.13 12.71 -16.17
CA LEU A 89 5.78 11.31 -15.97
C LEU A 89 5.64 10.57 -17.29
N ARG A 90 5.63 9.25 -17.21
CA ARG A 90 5.33 8.39 -18.34
C ARG A 90 3.87 8.57 -18.77
N PRO A 91 3.57 8.68 -20.09
CA PRO A 91 2.21 8.96 -20.61
C PRO A 91 1.15 7.94 -20.18
N GLU A 92 1.56 6.68 -20.06
CA GLU A 92 0.66 5.58 -19.68
C GLU A 92 0.05 5.72 -18.28
N LEU A 93 0.56 6.64 -17.47
CA LEU A 93 -0.04 6.93 -16.15
C LEU A 93 -1.28 7.82 -16.24
N ALA A 94 -1.54 8.44 -17.39
CA ALA A 94 -2.78 9.19 -17.59
C ALA A 94 -3.99 8.28 -17.39
N GLY A 95 -4.98 8.75 -16.65
CA GLY A 95 -6.20 7.98 -16.31
C GLY A 95 -6.04 7.00 -15.14
N THR A 96 -4.84 6.84 -14.57
CA THR A 96 -4.68 6.09 -13.33
C THR A 96 -5.06 6.94 -12.10
N VAL A 97 -5.38 6.29 -11.00
CA VAL A 97 -5.70 6.96 -9.74
C VAL A 97 -4.51 7.79 -9.26
N LEU A 98 -4.77 9.05 -8.94
CA LEU A 98 -3.80 9.99 -8.36
C LEU A 98 -3.96 10.07 -6.84
N LEU A 99 -5.20 10.17 -6.37
CA LEU A 99 -5.54 10.44 -4.99
C LEU A 99 -6.89 9.82 -4.64
N ILE A 100 -6.96 9.18 -3.48
CA ILE A 100 -8.19 8.71 -2.86
C ILE A 100 -8.35 9.48 -1.55
N VAL A 101 -9.53 10.07 -1.33
CA VAL A 101 -9.87 10.78 -0.09
C VAL A 101 -11.12 10.16 0.51
N LEU A 102 -10.97 9.48 1.62
CA LEU A 102 -12.10 9.03 2.43
C LEU A 102 -12.50 10.15 3.40
N GLN A 103 -13.78 10.44 3.44
CA GLN A 103 -14.38 11.32 4.45
C GLN A 103 -15.19 10.46 5.42
N HIS A 104 -14.79 10.49 6.69
CA HIS A 104 -15.40 9.72 7.76
C HIS A 104 -16.46 10.59 8.48
N GLU A 105 -17.72 10.22 8.41
CA GLU A 105 -18.82 10.98 9.04
C GLU A 105 -18.92 10.68 10.55
N HIS A 106 -18.78 9.40 10.92
CA HIS A 106 -18.98 8.93 12.29
C HIS A 106 -17.84 8.01 12.77
N SER A 107 -16.57 8.42 12.54
CA SER A 107 -15.45 7.62 13.00
C SER A 107 -15.27 7.74 14.52
N SER A 108 -15.09 6.60 15.19
CA SER A 108 -14.64 6.52 16.58
C SER A 108 -13.13 6.50 16.71
N GLU A 109 -12.40 6.36 15.59
CA GLU A 109 -10.95 6.26 15.58
C GLU A 109 -10.27 7.52 16.07
N THR A 110 -9.24 7.32 16.91
CA THR A 110 -8.36 8.36 17.44
C THR A 110 -6.90 8.07 17.04
N PRO A 111 -5.97 9.03 17.16
CA PRO A 111 -4.56 8.76 16.94
C PRO A 111 -4.04 7.59 17.77
N GLU A 112 -4.50 7.46 19.01
CA GLU A 112 -4.10 6.45 19.97
C GLU A 112 -4.65 5.07 19.59
N SER A 113 -5.95 4.97 19.21
CA SER A 113 -6.58 3.70 18.79
C SER A 113 -5.89 3.14 17.55
N MET A 114 -5.40 4.03 16.66
CA MET A 114 -4.64 3.68 15.47
C MET A 114 -3.14 3.50 15.73
N ASN A 115 -2.69 3.64 16.98
CA ASN A 115 -1.28 3.53 17.38
C ASN A 115 -0.32 4.45 16.60
N LEU A 116 -0.83 5.58 16.09
CA LEU A 116 -0.04 6.52 15.26
C LEU A 116 1.06 7.24 16.04
N PRO A 117 0.86 7.69 17.32
CA PRO A 117 1.91 8.39 18.06
C PRO A 117 3.18 7.56 18.29
N LYS A 118 3.05 6.21 18.30
CA LYS A 118 4.18 5.29 18.48
C LYS A 118 4.80 4.83 17.15
N ASN A 119 4.15 5.10 16.04
CA ASN A 119 4.61 4.67 14.72
C ASN A 119 5.59 5.68 14.13
N LYS A 120 6.88 5.35 14.14
CA LYS A 120 7.96 6.21 13.61
C LYS A 120 7.88 6.48 12.09
N GLY A 121 7.02 5.77 11.36
CA GLY A 121 6.79 6.02 9.94
C GLY A 121 5.93 7.26 9.68
N PHE A 122 5.28 7.82 10.72
CA PHE A 122 4.44 9.00 10.59
C PHE A 122 5.10 10.25 11.19
N VAL A 123 5.02 11.34 10.44
CA VAL A 123 5.30 12.69 10.93
C VAL A 123 3.99 13.31 11.40
N ARG A 124 3.99 13.86 12.62
CA ARG A 124 2.84 14.54 13.21
C ARG A 124 2.98 16.04 13.04
N ASP A 125 1.91 16.66 12.56
CA ASP A 125 1.71 18.13 12.56
C ASP A 125 0.43 18.43 13.34
N GLU A 126 0.44 19.54 14.06
CA GLU A 126 -0.69 19.96 14.89
C GLU A 126 -0.94 21.45 14.77
N ALA A 127 -2.20 21.82 14.57
CA ALA A 127 -2.65 23.19 14.54
C ALA A 127 -4.04 23.29 15.20
N ARG A 128 -4.12 23.88 16.39
CA ARG A 128 -5.35 24.01 17.19
C ARG A 128 -5.99 22.63 17.45
N THR A 129 -7.18 22.38 16.90
CA THR A 129 -7.92 21.13 17.06
C THR A 129 -7.62 20.10 15.95
N ILE A 130 -6.78 20.46 14.98
CA ILE A 130 -6.44 19.62 13.84
C ILE A 130 -5.10 18.95 14.10
N VAL A 131 -5.09 17.62 14.01
CA VAL A 131 -3.87 16.81 14.07
C VAL A 131 -3.75 16.00 12.78
N ILE A 132 -2.59 16.08 12.14
CA ILE A 132 -2.31 15.39 10.88
C ILE A 132 -1.14 14.43 11.10
N PHE A 133 -1.31 13.18 10.69
CA PHE A 133 -0.24 12.19 10.62
C PHE A 133 0.04 11.86 9.16
N ARG A 134 1.28 12.09 8.71
CA ARG A 134 1.73 11.86 7.34
C ARG A 134 2.80 10.79 7.26
N ASN A 135 2.58 9.81 6.40
CA ASN A 135 3.59 8.86 5.98
C ASN A 135 3.81 9.03 4.47
N ILE A 136 4.80 9.86 4.10
CA ILE A 136 5.11 10.17 2.71
C ILE A 136 5.68 8.95 1.99
N LYS A 137 6.40 8.09 2.73
CA LYS A 137 7.00 6.87 2.18
C LYS A 137 5.94 5.93 1.60
N ASP A 138 4.80 5.81 2.28
CA ASP A 138 3.71 4.92 1.88
C ASP A 138 2.55 5.69 1.20
N GLY A 139 2.63 7.04 1.14
CA GLY A 139 1.60 7.87 0.52
C GLY A 139 0.30 7.96 1.32
N ILE A 140 0.36 7.90 2.65
CA ILE A 140 -0.83 7.92 3.51
C ILE A 140 -0.85 9.18 4.40
N VAL A 141 -2.05 9.78 4.55
CA VAL A 141 -2.27 10.92 5.46
C VAL A 141 -3.58 10.72 6.20
N TYR A 142 -3.52 10.81 7.52
CA TYR A 142 -4.69 10.84 8.41
C TYR A 142 -4.87 12.24 8.96
N THR A 143 -6.11 12.76 8.92
CA THR A 143 -6.46 14.04 9.53
C THR A 143 -7.51 13.82 10.61
N PHE A 144 -7.20 14.27 11.81
CA PHE A 144 -8.09 14.25 12.97
C PHE A 144 -8.54 15.68 13.27
N ILE A 145 -9.81 15.83 13.64
CA ILE A 145 -10.38 17.08 14.15
C ILE A 145 -11.05 16.75 15.46
N ASP A 146 -10.76 17.52 16.51
CA ASP A 146 -11.25 17.27 17.87
C ASP A 146 -10.99 15.82 18.34
N GLY A 147 -9.79 15.30 17.99
CA GLY A 147 -9.35 13.96 18.35
C GLY A 147 -10.01 12.81 17.59
N ARG A 148 -10.88 13.08 16.59
CA ARG A 148 -11.57 12.06 15.79
C ARG A 148 -11.11 12.07 14.35
N LEU A 149 -10.94 10.89 13.76
CA LEU A 149 -10.57 10.73 12.36
C LEU A 149 -11.65 11.33 11.46
N LYS A 150 -11.27 12.29 10.61
CA LYS A 150 -12.14 12.95 9.63
C LYS A 150 -11.82 12.58 8.20
N THR A 151 -10.53 12.50 7.85
CA THR A 151 -10.16 12.07 6.51
C THR A 151 -8.99 11.11 6.53
N THR A 152 -9.01 10.16 5.60
CA THR A 152 -7.86 9.35 5.21
C THR A 152 -7.56 9.62 3.75
N ARG A 153 -6.30 9.95 3.43
CA ARG A 153 -5.87 10.19 2.05
C ARG A 153 -4.82 9.17 1.67
N TYR A 154 -5.00 8.57 0.49
CA TYR A 154 -4.03 7.69 -0.15
C TYR A 154 -3.56 8.34 -1.45
N THR A 155 -2.26 8.47 -1.60
CA THR A 155 -1.62 9.00 -2.80
C THR A 155 -0.41 8.14 -3.17
N PHE A 156 0.26 8.48 -4.25
CA PHE A 156 1.48 7.77 -4.64
C PHE A 156 2.58 7.91 -3.57
N ALA A 157 3.38 6.87 -3.42
CA ALA A 157 4.58 6.88 -2.60
C ALA A 157 5.73 7.60 -3.33
N ASP A 158 6.70 8.14 -2.61
CA ASP A 158 7.88 8.79 -3.21
C ASP A 158 8.65 7.87 -4.18
N SER A 159 8.75 6.59 -3.83
CA SER A 159 9.39 5.58 -4.68
C SER A 159 8.62 5.35 -5.99
N GLN A 160 7.28 5.43 -5.96
CA GLN A 160 6.45 5.33 -7.17
C GLN A 160 6.65 6.56 -8.06
N LEU A 161 6.65 7.77 -7.49
CA LEU A 161 6.89 9.00 -8.24
C LEU A 161 8.27 8.97 -8.93
N SER A 162 9.29 8.52 -8.23
CA SER A 162 10.65 8.42 -8.78
C SER A 162 10.72 7.45 -9.96
N ARG A 163 10.05 6.29 -9.88
CA ARG A 163 9.97 5.30 -10.97
C ARG A 163 9.04 5.72 -12.11
N ALA A 164 8.07 6.59 -11.84
CA ALA A 164 7.09 7.08 -12.79
C ALA A 164 7.64 8.16 -13.73
N ARG A 165 8.76 8.80 -13.39
CA ARG A 165 9.43 9.80 -14.23
C ARG A 165 10.10 9.17 -15.44
N ARG A 166 10.20 9.96 -16.50
CA ARG A 166 10.93 9.60 -17.75
C ARG A 166 12.42 9.77 -17.56
#